data_3f17b404f044447733501f3433696e2e
#
_entry.id   3f17b404f044447733501f3433696e2e
#
_cell.length_a   1.000
_cell.length_b   1.000
_cell.length_c   1.000
_cell.angle_alpha   90.00
_cell.angle_beta   90.00
_cell.angle_gamma   90.00
#
_symmetry.space_group_name_H-M   'P 1'
#
loop_
_entity.id
_entity.type
_entity.pdbx_description
1 polymer ?
#
loop_
_entity_poly.entity_id
_entity_poly.type
_entity_poly.pdbx_seq_one_letter_code
_entity_poly.pdbx_strand_id
1 'polypeptide(L)'
;MQRLLLLALFIIGTAQAQVQPTVQEGQFTFDTDKPFTLLELDENEEPIPTKKKKPRRKVYYGIKTXKAFTRKGFGDKMTVELFYVLKKPDKPTGFARDVYWYDFTRKELRKTSITAFDVKKGVLAHGPYKRMVGENVIEEGIFFKGTKHGRWMRYDRQDLVEDKEKYYKGWPKESLVTYYDPTERKTKRNYPH
;
A
#
# COMPACT_ATOMS: atom_id res chain seq x y z
N MET A 1 -35.64 -72.19 45.05
CA MET A 1 -35.35 -70.83 45.57
C MET A 1 -33.97 -70.36 45.07
N GLN A 2 -33.98 -69.67 44.02
CA GLN A 2 -32.74 -69.26 43.35
C GLN A 2 -32.56 -67.75 43.58
N ARG A 3 -31.49 -67.42 44.32
CA ARG A 3 -31.17 -66.04 44.61
C ARG A 3 -30.41 -65.46 43.41
N LEU A 4 -31.03 -64.55 42.74
CA LEU A 4 -30.41 -63.77 41.64
C LEU A 4 -29.50 -62.71 42.24
N LEU A 5 -28.24 -62.89 42.09
CA LEU A 5 -27.21 -61.89 42.43
C LEU A 5 -27.04 -60.94 41.32
N LEU A 6 -27.59 -59.77 41.45
CA LEU A 6 -27.37 -58.65 40.49
C LEU A 6 -26.03 -58.00 40.76
N LEU A 7 -25.07 -58.30 39.94
CA LEU A 7 -23.78 -57.65 39.96
C LEU A 7 -23.89 -56.30 39.18
N ALA A 8 -23.97 -55.23 39.94
CA ALA A 8 -23.94 -53.90 39.37
C ALA A 8 -22.48 -53.57 39.01
N LEU A 9 -22.19 -53.63 37.73
CA LEU A 9 -20.92 -53.18 37.19
C LEU A 9 -20.88 -51.64 37.19
N PHE A 10 -20.19 -51.10 38.15
CA PHE A 10 -19.89 -49.66 38.18
C PHE A 10 -18.80 -49.39 37.14
N ILE A 11 -19.18 -48.92 35.98
CA ILE A 11 -18.24 -48.42 35.02
C ILE A 11 -17.82 -47.03 35.48
N ILE A 12 -16.67 -46.96 36.14
CA ILE A 12 -16.04 -45.67 36.44
C ILE A 12 -15.47 -45.16 35.14
N GLY A 13 -16.25 -44.34 34.45
CA GLY A 13 -15.77 -43.59 33.31
C GLY A 13 -14.74 -42.56 33.81
N THR A 14 -13.47 -42.86 33.59
CA THR A 14 -12.44 -41.83 33.72
C THR A 14 -12.68 -40.81 32.64
N ALA A 15 -13.32 -39.72 33.01
CA ALA A 15 -13.37 -38.55 32.13
C ALA A 15 -11.94 -38.04 31.99
N GLN A 16 -11.28 -38.43 30.90
CA GLN A 16 -10.07 -37.75 30.49
C GLN A 16 -10.50 -36.34 30.11
N ALA A 17 -10.29 -35.42 31.00
CA ALA A 17 -10.35 -34.03 30.67
C ALA A 17 -9.31 -33.80 29.57
N GLN A 18 -9.75 -33.69 28.31
CA GLN A 18 -8.93 -33.17 27.28
C GLN A 18 -8.57 -31.75 27.71
N VAL A 19 -7.35 -31.60 28.19
CA VAL A 19 -6.76 -30.30 28.39
C VAL A 19 -6.64 -29.71 26.99
N GLN A 20 -7.63 -28.94 26.57
CA GLN A 20 -7.46 -28.11 25.43
C GLN A 20 -6.26 -27.21 25.73
N PRO A 21 -5.30 -27.12 24.81
CA PRO A 21 -4.21 -26.19 25.03
C PRO A 21 -4.82 -24.81 25.17
N THR A 22 -4.84 -24.31 26.37
CA THR A 22 -5.12 -22.91 26.63
C THR A 22 -4.06 -22.16 25.87
N VAL A 23 -4.47 -21.55 24.76
CA VAL A 23 -3.65 -20.58 24.07
C VAL A 23 -3.31 -19.55 25.14
N GLN A 24 -2.08 -19.56 25.59
CA GLN A 24 -1.64 -18.55 26.55
C GLN A 24 -1.83 -17.20 25.86
N GLU A 25 -2.61 -16.35 26.49
CA GLU A 25 -2.71 -14.95 26.09
C GLU A 25 -1.28 -14.42 26.03
N GLY A 26 -0.83 -14.04 24.83
CA GLY A 26 0.56 -13.66 24.58
C GLY A 26 1.21 -14.40 23.43
N GLN A 27 0.58 -15.46 22.92
CA GLN A 27 1.05 -16.04 21.68
C GLN A 27 0.70 -15.14 20.49
N PHE A 28 1.68 -14.93 19.66
CA PHE A 28 1.59 -14.15 18.43
C PHE A 28 0.49 -14.71 17.54
N THR A 29 -0.69 -14.12 17.61
CA THR A 29 -1.70 -14.34 16.58
C THR A 29 -1.59 -13.21 15.57
N PHE A 30 -1.29 -13.55 14.35
CA PHE A 30 -1.34 -12.58 13.25
C PHE A 30 -2.81 -12.27 12.98
N ASP A 31 -3.37 -11.38 13.77
CA ASP A 31 -4.67 -10.82 13.47
C ASP A 31 -4.45 -9.68 12.46
N THR A 32 -4.76 -9.95 11.21
CA THR A 32 -4.53 -9.01 10.13
C THR A 32 -5.42 -7.77 10.22
N ASP A 33 -6.46 -7.83 11.05
CA ASP A 33 -7.46 -6.76 11.12
C ASP A 33 -7.16 -5.74 12.23
N LYS A 34 -6.23 -6.04 13.12
CA LYS A 34 -5.87 -5.11 14.20
C LYS A 34 -4.39 -4.76 14.14
N PRO A 35 -4.05 -3.48 14.24
CA PRO A 35 -2.65 -3.10 14.34
C PRO A 35 -2.06 -3.69 15.63
N PHE A 36 -0.86 -4.21 15.51
CA PHE A 36 -0.16 -4.83 16.62
C PHE A 36 0.12 -3.81 17.72
N THR A 37 -0.58 -3.93 18.83
CA THR A 37 -0.29 -3.14 20.03
C THR A 37 0.49 -4.02 21.01
N LEU A 38 1.77 -3.72 21.15
CA LEU A 38 2.68 -4.44 22.04
C LEU A 38 2.47 -4.10 23.51
N LEU A 39 1.56 -3.19 23.78
CA LEU A 39 1.28 -2.75 25.15
C LEU A 39 -0.17 -3.06 25.47
N GLU A 40 -0.36 -4.07 26.30
CA GLU A 40 -1.62 -4.19 27.02
C GLU A 40 -1.72 -2.96 27.93
N LEU A 41 -2.52 -2.02 27.48
CA LEU A 41 -2.84 -0.90 28.32
C LEU A 41 -3.66 -1.43 29.51
N ASP A 42 -3.16 -1.26 30.70
CA ASP A 42 -3.89 -1.56 31.92
C ASP A 42 -5.27 -0.90 31.82
N GLU A 43 -6.32 -1.70 31.86
CA GLU A 43 -7.70 -1.20 31.67
C GLU A 43 -8.09 -0.15 32.70
N ASN A 44 -7.27 0.04 33.73
CA ASN A 44 -7.51 1.00 34.81
C ASN A 44 -6.76 2.34 34.65
N GLU A 45 -5.94 2.50 33.59
CA GLU A 45 -5.33 3.81 33.34
C GLU A 45 -6.29 4.71 32.57
N GLU A 46 -6.76 5.76 33.20
CA GLU A 46 -7.50 6.80 32.49
C GLU A 46 -6.67 7.29 31.32
N PRO A 47 -7.24 7.31 30.11
CA PRO A 47 -6.47 7.70 28.92
C PRO A 47 -5.97 9.13 29.10
N ILE A 48 -4.65 9.30 29.19
CA ILE A 48 -4.03 10.60 29.19
C ILE A 48 -4.51 11.34 27.94
N PRO A 49 -5.15 12.49 28.05
CA PRO A 49 -5.68 13.20 26.87
C PRO A 49 -4.53 13.68 26.00
N THR A 50 -4.06 12.81 25.14
CA THR A 50 -3.10 13.19 24.12
C THR A 50 -3.81 14.11 23.13
N LYS A 51 -3.45 15.38 23.13
CA LYS A 51 -3.93 16.32 22.12
C LYS A 51 -3.59 15.74 20.75
N LYS A 52 -4.58 15.15 20.08
CA LYS A 52 -4.43 14.62 18.73
C LYS A 52 -3.93 15.73 17.82
N LYS A 53 -2.65 15.70 17.47
CA LYS A 53 -2.09 16.67 16.54
C LYS A 53 -2.84 16.52 15.21
N LYS A 54 -3.52 17.59 14.80
CA LYS A 54 -4.22 17.61 13.51
C LYS A 54 -3.23 17.21 12.40
N PRO A 55 -3.59 16.26 11.52
CA PRO A 55 -2.69 15.85 10.46
C PRO A 55 -2.28 17.06 9.60
N ARG A 56 -1.01 17.22 9.36
CA ARG A 56 -0.48 18.31 8.54
C ARG A 56 -0.91 18.08 7.09
N ARG A 57 -1.91 18.84 6.66
CA ARG A 57 -2.42 18.72 5.28
C ARG A 57 -1.36 19.15 4.27
N LYS A 58 -1.22 18.37 3.21
CA LYS A 58 -0.33 18.65 2.06
C LYS A 58 1.16 18.72 2.41
N VAL A 59 1.58 17.93 3.42
CA VAL A 59 3.00 17.74 3.73
C VAL A 59 3.30 16.26 3.58
N TYR A 60 4.18 15.90 2.63
CA TYR A 60 4.58 14.53 2.38
C TYR A 60 6.09 14.42 2.53
N TYR A 61 6.56 13.42 3.26
CA TYR A 61 7.98 13.23 3.57
C TYR A 61 8.64 14.52 4.07
N GLY A 62 7.92 15.28 4.91
CA GLY A 62 8.42 16.55 5.48
C GLY A 62 8.40 17.76 4.55
N ILE A 63 8.00 17.60 3.28
CA ILE A 63 8.04 18.66 2.27
C ILE A 63 6.62 19.18 2.00
N LYS A 64 6.46 20.51 1.97
CA LYS A 64 5.17 21.16 1.68
C LYS A 64 4.86 21.07 0.18
N THR A 65 3.60 20.73 -0.11
CA THR A 65 3.13 20.52 -1.51
C THR A 65 1.86 21.29 -1.84
N UNK A 66 1.49 21.40 -3.09
CA UNK A 66 0.40 21.90 -3.55
C UNK A 66 -0.28 20.94 -4.25
N LYS A 67 -1.57 20.78 -4.25
CA LYS A 67 -2.38 19.85 -5.04
C LYS A 67 -2.59 20.37 -6.46
N ALA A 68 -2.43 19.50 -7.42
CA ALA A 68 -2.63 19.81 -8.84
C ALA A 68 -3.44 18.70 -9.49
N PHE A 69 -3.99 18.98 -10.67
CA PHE A 69 -4.69 17.99 -11.46
C PHE A 69 -4.57 18.31 -12.95
N THR A 70 -4.74 17.30 -13.77
CA THR A 70 -4.86 17.45 -15.22
C THR A 70 -6.06 16.67 -15.71
N ARG A 71 -6.66 17.13 -16.82
CA ARG A 71 -7.78 16.46 -17.47
C ARG A 71 -7.49 16.35 -18.95
N LYS A 72 -7.74 15.16 -19.53
CA LYS A 72 -7.57 14.90 -20.96
C LYS A 72 -8.73 14.03 -21.46
N GLY A 73 -9.25 14.34 -22.64
CA GLY A 73 -10.34 13.59 -23.24
C GLY A 73 -11.72 14.14 -22.91
N PHE A 74 -12.76 13.42 -23.32
CA PHE A 74 -14.15 13.83 -23.19
C PHE A 74 -15.02 12.66 -22.73
N GLY A 75 -16.13 12.98 -22.06
CA GLY A 75 -17.13 12.01 -21.63
C GLY A 75 -16.56 10.94 -20.72
N ASP A 76 -17.02 9.71 -20.90
CA ASP A 76 -16.65 8.56 -20.06
C ASP A 76 -15.19 8.14 -20.22
N LYS A 77 -14.52 8.62 -21.29
CA LYS A 77 -13.11 8.34 -21.53
C LYS A 77 -12.20 9.46 -21.01
N MET A 78 -12.78 10.40 -20.26
CA MET A 78 -11.98 11.49 -19.68
C MET A 78 -10.99 10.93 -18.66
N THR A 79 -9.72 11.22 -18.89
CA THR A 79 -8.64 10.85 -17.97
C THR A 79 -8.36 12.02 -17.04
N VAL A 80 -8.41 11.76 -15.75
CA VAL A 80 -8.09 12.75 -14.71
C VAL A 80 -6.87 12.25 -13.93
N GLU A 81 -5.87 13.09 -13.84
CA GLU A 81 -4.70 12.82 -13.00
C GLU A 81 -4.72 13.77 -11.81
N LEU A 82 -4.74 13.21 -10.61
CA LEU A 82 -4.67 13.95 -9.35
C LEU A 82 -3.28 13.73 -8.75
N PHE A 83 -2.60 14.81 -8.43
CA PHE A 83 -1.24 14.70 -7.91
C PHE A 83 -0.89 15.91 -7.05
N TYR A 84 0.28 15.82 -6.46
CA TYR A 84 0.84 16.92 -5.68
C TYR A 84 2.18 17.32 -6.28
N VAL A 85 2.50 18.60 -6.15
CA VAL A 85 3.75 19.18 -6.63
C VAL A 85 4.45 19.92 -5.50
N LEU A 86 5.75 20.07 -5.60
CA LEU A 86 6.52 20.82 -4.62
C LEU A 86 6.04 22.26 -4.56
N LYS A 87 5.89 22.81 -3.37
CA LYS A 87 5.53 24.22 -3.18
C LYS A 87 6.70 25.15 -3.54
N LYS A 88 7.92 24.71 -3.27
CA LYS A 88 9.14 25.44 -3.65
C LYS A 88 9.83 24.66 -4.76
N PRO A 89 10.26 25.37 -5.84
CA PRO A 89 11.04 24.70 -6.89
C PRO A 89 12.29 24.04 -6.30
N ASP A 90 12.60 22.85 -6.78
CA ASP A 90 13.75 22.09 -6.33
C ASP A 90 14.32 21.28 -7.51
N LYS A 91 15.56 20.87 -7.37
CA LYS A 91 16.19 20.02 -8.38
C LYS A 91 15.84 18.56 -8.15
N PRO A 92 15.69 17.77 -9.23
CA PRO A 92 15.49 16.33 -9.07
C PRO A 92 16.73 15.64 -8.54
N THR A 93 16.56 14.41 -8.08
CA THR A 93 17.69 13.57 -7.65
C THR A 93 18.58 13.27 -8.86
N GLY A 94 19.88 13.54 -8.76
CA GLY A 94 20.82 13.38 -9.88
C GLY A 94 20.95 11.97 -10.44
N PHE A 95 20.54 10.96 -9.67
CA PHE A 95 20.62 9.57 -10.08
C PHE A 95 19.34 9.03 -10.73
N ALA A 96 18.31 9.89 -10.87
CA ALA A 96 17.06 9.48 -11.46
C ALA A 96 17.14 9.55 -13.00
N ARG A 97 16.71 8.50 -13.69
CA ARG A 97 16.65 8.48 -15.15
C ARG A 97 15.48 9.35 -15.64
N ASP A 98 14.30 9.13 -15.11
CA ASP A 98 13.07 9.78 -15.51
C ASP A 98 12.54 10.65 -14.38
N VAL A 99 12.04 11.83 -14.76
CA VAL A 99 11.52 12.81 -13.82
C VAL A 99 10.10 13.21 -14.21
N TYR A 100 9.20 13.18 -13.24
CA TYR A 100 7.80 13.57 -13.38
C TYR A 100 7.63 14.97 -12.80
N TRP A 101 7.12 15.88 -13.63
CA TRP A 101 6.98 17.29 -13.25
C TRP A 101 5.77 17.91 -13.92
N TYR A 102 5.19 18.92 -13.29
CA TYR A 102 4.08 19.67 -13.83
C TYR A 102 4.59 20.83 -14.65
N ASP A 103 4.25 20.81 -15.94
CA ASP A 103 4.64 21.85 -16.90
C ASP A 103 3.63 22.99 -16.87
N PHE A 104 4.06 24.19 -16.50
CA PHE A 104 3.19 25.37 -16.40
C PHE A 104 2.65 25.83 -17.75
N THR A 105 3.43 25.64 -18.80
CA THR A 105 3.05 26.07 -20.15
C THR A 105 1.98 25.15 -20.75
N ARG A 106 2.21 23.83 -20.64
CA ARG A 106 1.29 22.83 -21.18
C ARG A 106 0.16 22.46 -20.24
N LYS A 107 0.30 22.83 -18.96
CA LYS A 107 -0.66 22.49 -17.88
C LYS A 107 -0.91 20.99 -17.75
N GLU A 108 0.16 20.21 -17.89
CA GLU A 108 0.11 18.75 -17.81
C GLU A 108 1.25 18.17 -16.97
N LEU A 109 1.04 16.96 -16.47
CA LEU A 109 2.09 16.19 -15.81
C LEU A 109 2.92 15.50 -16.90
N ARG A 110 4.20 15.82 -16.97
CA ARG A 110 5.11 15.30 -17.98
C ARG A 110 6.14 14.36 -17.35
N LYS A 111 6.50 13.35 -18.12
CA LYS A 111 7.64 12.48 -17.84
C LYS A 111 8.74 12.82 -18.82
N THR A 112 9.90 13.22 -18.33
CA THR A 112 11.05 13.56 -19.19
C THR A 112 12.34 13.02 -18.56
N SER A 113 13.43 13.02 -19.33
CA SER A 113 14.74 12.76 -18.74
C SER A 113 15.12 13.90 -17.79
N ILE A 114 16.04 13.63 -16.90
CA ILE A 114 16.51 14.62 -15.93
C ILE A 114 17.13 15.85 -16.63
N THR A 115 17.79 15.64 -17.77
CA THR A 115 18.44 16.69 -18.54
C THR A 115 17.46 17.63 -19.24
N ALA A 116 16.24 17.13 -19.52
CA ALA A 116 15.19 17.91 -20.19
C ALA A 116 14.30 18.69 -19.22
N PHE A 117 14.46 18.47 -17.91
CA PHE A 117 13.71 19.19 -16.90
C PHE A 117 14.28 20.60 -16.68
N ASP A 118 13.40 21.58 -16.69
CA ASP A 118 13.76 22.98 -16.45
C ASP A 118 12.94 23.52 -15.27
N VAL A 119 13.62 23.88 -14.21
CA VAL A 119 13.00 24.41 -12.98
C VAL A 119 12.18 25.69 -13.25
N LYS A 120 12.52 26.45 -14.29
CA LYS A 120 11.78 27.66 -14.66
C LYS A 120 10.46 27.35 -15.34
N LYS A 121 10.35 26.21 -16.01
CA LYS A 121 9.17 25.82 -16.79
C LYS A 121 8.15 25.02 -15.99
N GLY A 122 8.55 24.48 -14.85
CA GLY A 122 7.63 23.67 -14.06
C GLY A 122 8.17 23.24 -12.72
N VAL A 123 7.43 22.36 -12.06
CA VAL A 123 7.71 21.96 -10.69
C VAL A 123 7.54 20.45 -10.53
N LEU A 124 8.41 19.83 -9.72
CA LEU A 124 8.47 18.38 -9.54
C LEU A 124 7.22 17.84 -8.84
N ALA A 125 6.75 16.68 -9.29
CA ALA A 125 5.70 15.92 -8.61
C ALA A 125 6.23 15.38 -7.28
N HIS A 126 5.40 15.46 -6.21
CA HIS A 126 5.81 15.01 -4.88
C HIS A 126 4.59 14.71 -4.00
N GLY A 127 4.44 13.47 -3.58
CA GLY A 127 3.29 13.03 -2.78
C GLY A 127 2.39 12.07 -3.57
N PRO A 128 1.17 11.82 -3.08
CA PRO A 128 0.26 10.87 -3.72
C PRO A 128 -0.11 11.26 -5.15
N TYR A 129 -0.26 10.23 -5.96
CA TYR A 129 -0.68 10.30 -7.37
C TYR A 129 -1.82 9.31 -7.59
N LYS A 130 -2.79 9.74 -8.37
CA LYS A 130 -3.91 8.88 -8.79
C LYS A 130 -4.33 9.27 -10.20
N ARG A 131 -4.44 8.29 -11.08
CA ARG A 131 -4.98 8.46 -12.44
C ARG A 131 -6.28 7.70 -12.55
N MET A 132 -7.29 8.38 -13.07
CA MET A 132 -8.64 7.84 -13.21
C MET A 132 -9.10 7.98 -14.65
N VAL A 133 -9.91 7.04 -15.12
CA VAL A 133 -10.64 7.14 -16.40
C VAL A 133 -12.12 6.99 -16.08
N GLY A 134 -12.88 8.07 -16.29
CA GLY A 134 -14.22 8.15 -15.75
C GLY A 134 -14.18 8.08 -14.23
N GLU A 135 -14.87 7.11 -13.65
CA GLU A 135 -14.89 6.91 -12.20
C GLU A 135 -13.84 5.88 -11.72
N ASN A 136 -13.25 5.11 -12.63
CA ASN A 136 -12.36 4.01 -12.29
C ASN A 136 -10.92 4.48 -12.08
N VAL A 137 -10.30 4.02 -11.00
CA VAL A 137 -8.87 4.25 -10.74
C VAL A 137 -8.08 3.28 -11.63
N ILE A 138 -7.15 3.82 -12.43
CA ILE A 138 -6.31 3.02 -13.34
C ILE A 138 -4.90 2.87 -12.80
N GLU A 139 -4.39 3.89 -12.11
CA GLU A 139 -3.03 3.86 -11.58
C GLU A 139 -2.95 4.72 -10.33
N GLU A 140 -2.25 4.22 -9.30
CA GLU A 140 -1.96 5.04 -8.12
C GLU A 140 -0.59 4.72 -7.55
N GLY A 141 -0.04 5.71 -6.84
CA GLY A 141 1.28 5.58 -6.24
C GLY A 141 1.71 6.86 -5.56
N ILE A 142 3.00 6.98 -5.32
CA ILE A 142 3.57 8.14 -4.64
C ILE A 142 4.80 8.61 -5.42
N PHE A 143 4.92 9.92 -5.58
CA PHE A 143 6.12 10.55 -6.11
C PHE A 143 6.99 11.11 -4.99
N PHE A 144 8.29 10.99 -5.14
CA PHE A 144 9.28 11.64 -4.29
C PHE A 144 10.22 12.48 -5.16
N LYS A 145 10.11 13.81 -5.07
CA LYS A 145 10.92 14.77 -5.84
C LYS A 145 11.03 14.41 -7.33
N GLY A 146 9.89 14.17 -7.96
CA GLY A 146 9.82 13.87 -9.38
C GLY A 146 10.02 12.42 -9.76
N THR A 147 10.28 11.52 -8.80
CA THR A 147 10.53 10.11 -9.11
C THR A 147 9.46 9.20 -8.48
N LYS A 148 9.19 8.06 -9.10
CA LYS A 148 8.31 7.05 -8.50
C LYS A 148 8.94 6.56 -7.19
N HIS A 149 8.11 6.39 -6.14
CA HIS A 149 8.57 5.97 -4.83
C HIS A 149 7.51 5.13 -4.14
N GLY A 150 7.95 4.15 -3.34
CA GLY A 150 7.03 3.26 -2.64
C GLY A 150 6.30 2.33 -3.60
N ARG A 151 5.10 1.93 -3.21
CA ARG A 151 4.29 1.00 -3.98
C ARG A 151 3.52 1.74 -5.07
N TRP A 152 3.50 1.18 -6.26
CA TRP A 152 2.72 1.63 -7.42
C TRP A 152 1.82 0.50 -7.85
N MET A 153 0.55 0.79 -8.05
CA MET A 153 -0.46 -0.19 -8.45
C MET A 153 -1.16 0.30 -9.71
N ARG A 154 -1.40 -0.64 -10.61
CA ARG A 154 -2.19 -0.44 -11.81
C ARG A 154 -3.38 -1.39 -11.75
N TYR A 155 -4.54 -0.87 -12.12
CA TYR A 155 -5.79 -1.60 -12.08
C TYR A 155 -6.38 -1.70 -13.48
N ASP A 156 -7.11 -2.77 -13.73
CA ASP A 156 -7.91 -2.88 -14.94
C ASP A 156 -9.27 -2.17 -14.73
N ARG A 157 -10.14 -2.27 -15.74
CA ARG A 157 -11.47 -1.63 -15.69
C ARG A 157 -12.43 -2.27 -14.68
N GLN A 158 -12.07 -3.42 -14.13
CA GLN A 158 -12.87 -4.16 -13.16
C GLN A 158 -12.33 -3.99 -11.73
N ASP A 159 -11.47 -3.01 -11.53
CA ASP A 159 -10.78 -2.72 -10.25
C ASP A 159 -9.89 -3.87 -9.75
N LEU A 160 -9.51 -4.80 -10.64
CA LEU A 160 -8.56 -5.85 -10.29
C LEU A 160 -7.12 -5.35 -10.47
N VAL A 161 -6.24 -5.70 -9.55
CA VAL A 161 -4.84 -5.30 -9.64
C VAL A 161 -4.18 -6.03 -10.81
N GLU A 162 -3.85 -5.27 -11.85
CA GLU A 162 -3.17 -5.76 -13.04
C GLU A 162 -1.66 -5.84 -12.82
N ASP A 163 -1.12 -4.86 -12.10
CA ASP A 163 0.32 -4.76 -11.91
C ASP A 163 0.64 -4.08 -10.58
N LYS A 164 1.73 -4.51 -9.97
CA LYS A 164 2.19 -4.00 -8.68
C LYS A 164 3.71 -3.89 -8.72
N GLU A 165 4.20 -2.68 -8.56
CA GLU A 165 5.62 -2.38 -8.62
C GLU A 165 6.05 -1.64 -7.36
N LYS A 166 7.29 -1.80 -6.98
CA LYS A 166 7.87 -1.09 -5.84
C LYS A 166 9.11 -0.32 -6.28
N TYR A 167 9.18 0.93 -5.88
CA TYR A 167 10.25 1.83 -6.28
C TYR A 167 10.91 2.48 -5.07
N TYR A 168 12.19 2.77 -5.20
CA TYR A 168 12.91 3.61 -4.26
C TYR A 168 13.60 4.74 -5.03
N LYS A 169 13.04 5.95 -4.91
CA LYS A 169 13.55 7.17 -5.56
C LYS A 169 13.82 6.99 -7.06
N GLY A 170 12.90 6.34 -7.76
CA GLY A 170 12.98 6.14 -9.21
C GLY A 170 13.53 4.79 -9.65
N TRP A 171 14.13 4.04 -8.74
CA TRP A 171 14.71 2.72 -9.06
C TRP A 171 13.78 1.60 -8.60
N PRO A 172 13.54 0.60 -9.45
CA PRO A 172 12.79 -0.58 -9.01
C PRO A 172 13.49 -1.23 -7.83
N LYS A 173 12.75 -1.50 -6.76
CA LYS A 173 13.31 -2.07 -5.53
C LYS A 173 13.24 -3.59 -5.50
N GLU A 174 12.27 -4.17 -6.18
CA GLU A 174 12.08 -5.62 -6.17
C GLU A 174 12.61 -6.22 -7.48
N SER A 175 13.39 -7.27 -7.35
CA SER A 175 13.84 -8.03 -8.50
C SER A 175 12.65 -8.79 -9.08
N LEU A 176 12.43 -8.60 -10.36
CA LEU A 176 11.43 -9.33 -11.11
C LEU A 176 12.05 -10.67 -11.49
N VAL A 177 11.60 -11.74 -10.87
CA VAL A 177 12.04 -13.07 -11.26
C VAL A 177 11.11 -13.56 -12.35
N THR A 178 11.64 -13.68 -13.55
CA THR A 178 10.92 -14.28 -14.68
C THR A 178 11.37 -15.72 -14.83
N TYR A 179 10.43 -16.61 -14.98
CA TYR A 179 10.74 -17.99 -15.28
C TYR A 179 9.86 -18.47 -16.45
N TYR A 180 10.40 -19.39 -17.22
CA TYR A 180 9.67 -19.99 -18.31
C TYR A 180 8.91 -21.21 -17.81
N ASP A 181 7.59 -21.19 -18.00
CA ASP A 181 6.75 -22.33 -17.67
C ASP A 181 6.67 -23.23 -18.92
N PRO A 182 7.30 -24.42 -18.90
CA PRO A 182 7.29 -25.29 -20.06
C PRO A 182 5.92 -25.89 -20.37
N THR A 183 5.04 -25.97 -19.37
CA THR A 183 3.70 -26.52 -19.55
C THR A 183 2.81 -25.57 -20.35
N GLU A 184 2.84 -24.28 -19.98
CA GLU A 184 2.05 -23.27 -20.67
C GLU A 184 2.81 -22.58 -21.82
N ARG A 185 4.10 -22.88 -21.97
CA ARG A 185 5.00 -22.27 -22.96
C ARG A 185 5.00 -20.74 -22.91
N LYS A 186 4.88 -20.20 -21.70
CA LYS A 186 4.83 -18.76 -21.45
C LYS A 186 5.84 -18.34 -20.39
N THR A 187 6.31 -17.12 -20.52
CA THR A 187 7.14 -16.51 -19.48
C THR A 187 6.23 -15.94 -18.39
N LYS A 188 6.38 -16.44 -17.19
CA LYS A 188 5.66 -15.93 -16.02
C LYS A 188 6.55 -15.05 -15.18
N ARG A 189 5.96 -14.02 -14.59
CA ARG A 189 6.66 -13.12 -13.69
C ARG A 189 6.20 -13.40 -12.26
N ASN A 190 7.14 -13.71 -11.41
CA ASN A 190 6.87 -13.83 -9.98
C ASN A 190 7.11 -12.47 -9.32
N TYR A 191 6.07 -11.97 -8.67
CA TYR A 191 6.18 -10.79 -7.83
C TYR A 191 6.39 -11.26 -6.40
N PRO A 192 7.52 -10.97 -5.76
CA PRO A 192 7.69 -11.35 -4.36
C PRO A 192 6.64 -10.66 -3.50
N HIS A 193 6.04 -11.44 -2.61
CA HIS A 193 4.98 -10.98 -1.71
C HIS A 193 5.48 -10.06 -0.60
#